data_732a16fd7f03e9fed67f3e2dd7c845d5
#
_entry.id   732a16fd7f03e9fed67f3e2dd7c845d5
#
_cell.length_a   1.000
_cell.length_b   1.000
_cell.length_c   1.000
_cell.angle_alpha   90.00
_cell.angle_beta   90.00
_cell.angle_gamma   90.00
#
_symmetry.space_group_name_H-M   'P 1'
#
loop_
_entity.id
_entity.type
_entity.pdbx_description
1 polymer ?
#
loop_
_entity_poly.entity_id
_entity_poly.type
_entity_poly.pdbx_seq_one_letter_code
_entity_poly.pdbx_strand_id
1 'polypeptide(L)'
;MDRKNVWKTYTNENLDELNKINDEYKKCLDEGKTERECVELTVRMAKEAGYKDMKDVIASNERVEAGDKIYATCMGKAIALFHIGSEPLEKGMNILGAHIDSPRIDVKQNPLYENEELAYLDTHYYAGIKKYQWVTIPMALHGVVAKKDGTVVNVNIGDKEDDPVFVFTDLLVHLASAQMDKKASTVIEGEKLDLLIGSRPIEQDETLENTEKEAVKANVLSILKTYYAMEEDDFTSAELEIVPAGKARDCGLDRSMIMAYGQDDRVCAFTSLFAMLEMENVKRTACCILVDKEEIGSVGATGMHSRFFENTVAELVALTSGESDLKVRRALQNSKMLSSDVSAAYDPMYAEVFEKRSAAFFGNGLVFNKFTGARGKSGSSDANAEYIAELRKILDVNNVAYQFAEMGKVDAGGGGTIAYIMAKYGMEVIDSGVAVLSMHAPWEVTSKADIYEAYKGYKAFLQKI
;
A
#
# COMPACT_ATOMS: atom_id res chain seq x y z
N MET A 1 -3.85 31.12 6.47
CA MET A 1 -4.76 30.35 7.33
C MET A 1 -3.99 29.94 8.58
N ASP A 2 -4.55 30.21 9.77
CA ASP A 2 -3.98 29.66 11.00
C ASP A 2 -4.25 28.16 11.05
N ARG A 3 -3.21 27.37 10.83
CA ARG A 3 -3.28 25.91 10.94
C ARG A 3 -3.36 25.56 12.42
N LYS A 4 -4.49 24.98 12.84
CA LYS A 4 -4.68 24.54 14.23
C LYS A 4 -4.27 23.08 14.34
N ASN A 5 -3.31 22.80 15.21
CA ASN A 5 -2.99 21.40 15.55
C ASN A 5 -4.20 20.76 16.25
N VAL A 6 -4.72 19.68 15.67
CA VAL A 6 -5.98 19.03 16.07
C VAL A 6 -5.94 18.40 17.47
N TRP A 7 -4.75 18.04 17.96
CA TRP A 7 -4.58 17.56 19.33
C TRP A 7 -5.14 18.54 20.38
N LYS A 8 -5.18 19.82 20.05
CA LYS A 8 -5.72 20.87 20.94
C LYS A 8 -7.26 20.95 20.95
N THR A 9 -7.92 20.19 20.07
CA THR A 9 -9.37 20.24 19.88
C THR A 9 -10.08 18.97 20.32
N TYR A 10 -9.35 17.88 20.53
CA TYR A 10 -9.90 16.58 20.85
C TYR A 10 -10.48 16.52 22.27
N THR A 11 -11.66 15.90 22.38
CA THR A 11 -12.26 15.46 23.63
C THR A 11 -11.76 14.08 24.01
N ASN A 12 -12.08 13.60 25.21
CA ASN A 12 -11.75 12.24 25.63
C ASN A 12 -12.39 11.19 24.70
N GLU A 13 -13.61 11.41 24.24
CA GLU A 13 -14.30 10.52 23.29
C GLU A 13 -13.55 10.44 21.95
N ASN A 14 -13.07 11.58 21.44
CA ASN A 14 -12.24 11.58 20.23
C ASN A 14 -10.94 10.82 20.43
N LEU A 15 -10.32 10.92 21.62
CA LEU A 15 -9.08 10.21 21.92
C LEU A 15 -9.30 8.69 22.02
N ASP A 16 -10.43 8.25 22.57
CA ASP A 16 -10.77 6.82 22.65
C ASP A 16 -11.00 6.23 21.26
N GLU A 17 -11.74 6.93 20.39
CA GLU A 17 -11.94 6.51 18.98
C GLU A 17 -10.63 6.54 18.18
N LEU A 18 -9.84 7.60 18.33
CA LEU A 18 -8.52 7.73 17.72
C LEU A 18 -7.63 6.55 18.08
N ASN A 19 -7.58 6.17 19.37
CA ASN A 19 -6.77 5.04 19.81
C ASN A 19 -7.27 3.74 19.20
N LYS A 20 -8.59 3.51 19.19
CA LYS A 20 -9.19 2.31 18.56
C LYS A 20 -8.80 2.19 17.08
N ILE A 21 -8.95 3.25 16.31
CA ILE A 21 -8.61 3.27 14.88
C ILE A 21 -7.11 3.02 14.67
N ASN A 22 -6.25 3.70 15.45
CA ASN A 22 -4.80 3.53 15.31
C ASN A 22 -4.30 2.15 15.78
N ASP A 23 -4.93 1.55 16.77
CA ASP A 23 -4.58 0.19 17.21
C ASP A 23 -4.98 -0.85 16.16
N GLU A 24 -6.14 -0.68 15.51
CA GLU A 24 -6.55 -1.54 14.39
C GLU A 24 -5.64 -1.33 13.16
N TYR A 25 -5.30 -0.10 12.85
CA TYR A 25 -4.37 0.21 11.76
C TYR A 25 -3.00 -0.45 11.95
N LYS A 26 -2.43 -0.40 13.17
CA LYS A 26 -1.16 -1.11 13.47
C LYS A 26 -1.25 -2.62 13.22
N LYS A 27 -2.37 -3.25 13.59
CA LYS A 27 -2.60 -4.68 13.29
C LYS A 27 -2.66 -4.95 11.79
N CYS A 28 -3.35 -4.09 11.05
CA CYS A 28 -3.42 -4.22 9.59
C CYS A 28 -2.02 -4.08 8.94
N LEU A 29 -1.17 -3.18 9.42
CA LEU A 29 0.21 -3.05 8.96
C LEU A 29 1.07 -4.29 9.28
N ASP A 30 0.84 -4.91 10.44
CA ASP A 30 1.56 -6.11 10.85
C ASP A 30 1.14 -7.34 10.03
N GLU A 31 -0.14 -7.43 9.64
CA GLU A 31 -0.69 -8.55 8.89
C GLU A 31 -0.58 -8.39 7.37
N GLY A 32 -0.52 -7.17 6.86
CA GLY A 32 -0.52 -6.84 5.44
C GLY A 32 0.77 -6.16 5.00
N LYS A 33 1.86 -6.89 4.86
CA LYS A 33 3.15 -6.37 4.39
C LYS A 33 3.36 -6.47 2.89
N THR A 34 2.55 -7.27 2.21
CA THR A 34 2.52 -7.40 0.76
C THR A 34 1.13 -7.06 0.22
N GLU A 35 1.01 -6.77 -1.08
CA GLU A 35 -0.30 -6.51 -1.69
C GLU A 35 -1.24 -7.73 -1.59
N ARG A 36 -0.69 -8.95 -1.64
CA ARG A 36 -1.48 -10.18 -1.47
C ARG A 36 -2.05 -10.29 -0.06
N GLU A 37 -1.22 -10.07 0.95
CA GLU A 37 -1.65 -10.08 2.35
C GLU A 37 -2.67 -8.98 2.63
N CYS A 38 -2.51 -7.77 2.05
CA CYS A 38 -3.48 -6.68 2.14
C CYS A 38 -4.83 -7.08 1.53
N VAL A 39 -4.84 -7.76 0.37
CA VAL A 39 -6.10 -8.23 -0.25
C VAL A 39 -6.73 -9.33 0.59
N GLU A 40 -5.98 -10.31 1.08
CA GLU A 40 -6.49 -11.38 1.95
C GLU A 40 -7.11 -10.82 3.23
N LEU A 41 -6.43 -9.89 3.89
CA LEU A 41 -6.92 -9.16 5.05
C LEU A 41 -8.21 -8.40 4.74
N THR A 42 -8.22 -7.65 3.63
CA THR A 42 -9.40 -6.89 3.20
C THR A 42 -10.59 -7.80 2.89
N VAL A 43 -10.39 -8.93 2.23
CA VAL A 43 -11.44 -9.93 1.96
C VAL A 43 -12.01 -10.50 3.26
N ARG A 44 -11.15 -10.82 4.24
CA ARG A 44 -11.59 -11.30 5.55
C ARG A 44 -12.49 -10.28 6.24
N MET A 45 -12.03 -9.03 6.35
CA MET A 45 -12.79 -7.95 6.99
C MET A 45 -14.08 -7.63 6.23
N ALA A 46 -14.07 -7.65 4.89
CA ALA A 46 -15.25 -7.45 4.07
C ALA A 46 -16.30 -8.55 4.29
N LYS A 47 -15.91 -9.82 4.33
CA LYS A 47 -16.82 -10.93 4.62
C LYS A 47 -17.45 -10.80 6.01
N GLU A 48 -16.68 -10.43 7.03
CA GLU A 48 -17.18 -10.17 8.38
C GLU A 48 -18.19 -9.02 8.41
N ALA A 49 -18.03 -8.01 7.53
CA ALA A 49 -18.97 -6.90 7.35
C ALA A 49 -20.16 -7.20 6.39
N GLY A 50 -20.27 -8.46 5.93
CA GLY A 50 -21.40 -8.93 5.12
C GLY A 50 -21.27 -8.72 3.62
N TYR A 51 -20.07 -8.46 3.10
CA TYR A 51 -19.81 -8.40 1.66
C TYR A 51 -19.79 -9.78 1.03
N LYS A 52 -20.41 -9.90 -0.16
CA LYS A 52 -20.41 -11.11 -0.99
C LYS A 52 -19.38 -10.99 -2.12
N ASP A 53 -18.76 -12.12 -2.50
CA ASP A 53 -17.90 -12.15 -3.69
C ASP A 53 -18.74 -11.96 -4.96
N MET A 54 -18.37 -11.05 -5.82
CA MET A 54 -19.03 -10.79 -7.09
C MET A 54 -19.13 -12.05 -7.98
N LYS A 55 -18.10 -12.91 -7.94
CA LYS A 55 -18.12 -14.19 -8.70
C LYS A 55 -19.24 -15.11 -8.26
N ASP A 56 -19.49 -15.18 -6.94
CA ASP A 56 -20.58 -15.99 -6.40
C ASP A 56 -21.95 -15.41 -6.75
N VAL A 57 -22.08 -14.07 -6.72
CA VAL A 57 -23.31 -13.37 -7.11
C VAL A 57 -23.61 -13.59 -8.61
N ILE A 58 -22.62 -13.51 -9.48
CA ILE A 58 -22.75 -13.79 -10.91
C ILE A 58 -23.13 -15.28 -11.12
N ALA A 59 -22.45 -16.21 -10.45
CA ALA A 59 -22.69 -17.65 -10.60
C ALA A 59 -24.10 -18.05 -10.13
N SER A 60 -24.62 -17.40 -9.09
CA SER A 60 -25.98 -17.64 -8.58
C SER A 60 -27.07 -16.92 -9.38
N ASN A 61 -26.69 -16.06 -10.33
CA ASN A 61 -27.61 -15.19 -11.08
C ASN A 61 -28.52 -14.33 -10.17
N GLU A 62 -27.96 -13.92 -9.03
CA GLU A 62 -28.60 -13.09 -8.02
C GLU A 62 -28.69 -11.64 -8.52
N ARG A 63 -29.82 -11.00 -8.36
CA ARG A 63 -29.95 -9.56 -8.64
C ARG A 63 -29.39 -8.77 -7.46
N VAL A 64 -28.67 -7.71 -7.76
CA VAL A 64 -28.09 -6.80 -6.76
C VAL A 64 -29.01 -5.60 -6.56
N GLU A 65 -29.32 -5.28 -5.30
CA GLU A 65 -30.24 -4.22 -4.92
C GLU A 65 -29.57 -3.20 -3.98
N ALA A 66 -30.26 -2.08 -3.73
CA ALA A 66 -29.78 -1.06 -2.79
C ALA A 66 -29.57 -1.66 -1.39
N GLY A 67 -28.41 -1.40 -0.80
CA GLY A 67 -27.99 -1.93 0.49
C GLY A 67 -27.09 -3.18 0.39
N ASP A 68 -27.04 -3.84 -0.77
CA ASP A 68 -26.13 -4.97 -0.97
C ASP A 68 -24.67 -4.53 -0.94
N LYS A 69 -23.83 -5.42 -0.40
CA LYS A 69 -22.39 -5.23 -0.25
C LYS A 69 -21.67 -6.28 -1.07
N ILE A 70 -20.89 -5.84 -2.05
CA ILE A 70 -20.21 -6.70 -3.03
C ILE A 70 -18.72 -6.37 -3.06
N TYR A 71 -17.86 -7.38 -3.19
CA TYR A 71 -16.45 -7.17 -3.50
C TYR A 71 -16.01 -7.98 -4.72
N ALA A 72 -15.00 -7.47 -5.41
CA ALA A 72 -14.34 -8.18 -6.52
C ALA A 72 -12.83 -8.12 -6.33
N THR A 73 -12.12 -9.19 -6.67
CA THR A 73 -10.65 -9.26 -6.59
C THR A 73 -10.02 -9.48 -7.96
N CYS A 74 -8.80 -8.99 -8.13
CA CYS A 74 -7.99 -9.22 -9.31
C CYS A 74 -6.67 -9.90 -8.94
N MET A 75 -6.50 -11.17 -9.33
CA MET A 75 -5.27 -11.96 -9.16
C MET A 75 -4.72 -11.97 -7.71
N GLY A 76 -5.57 -11.75 -6.70
CA GLY A 76 -5.15 -11.65 -5.31
C GLY A 76 -4.29 -10.43 -4.96
N LYS A 77 -4.22 -9.39 -5.82
CA LYS A 77 -3.35 -8.21 -5.65
C LYS A 77 -4.09 -6.87 -5.78
N ALA A 78 -5.35 -6.90 -6.18
CA ALA A 78 -6.20 -5.72 -6.17
C ALA A 78 -7.62 -6.13 -5.77
N ILE A 79 -8.37 -5.21 -5.15
CA ILE A 79 -9.74 -5.44 -4.68
C ILE A 79 -10.56 -4.17 -4.81
N ALA A 80 -11.84 -4.32 -5.17
CA ALA A 80 -12.83 -3.26 -5.14
C ALA A 80 -14.04 -3.71 -4.32
N LEU A 81 -14.47 -2.87 -3.37
CA LEU A 81 -15.64 -3.06 -2.54
C LEU A 81 -16.73 -2.07 -2.96
N PHE A 82 -17.96 -2.49 -2.98
CA PHE A 82 -19.12 -1.67 -3.32
C PHE A 82 -20.22 -1.86 -2.28
N HIS A 83 -20.75 -0.76 -1.77
CA HIS A 83 -21.99 -0.73 -1.01
C HIS A 83 -23.01 0.00 -1.88
N ILE A 84 -24.01 -0.75 -2.36
CA ILE A 84 -24.95 -0.27 -3.40
C ILE A 84 -25.91 0.76 -2.81
N GLY A 85 -25.92 1.93 -3.43
CA GLY A 85 -26.76 3.05 -3.02
C GLY A 85 -28.23 2.91 -3.47
N SER A 86 -29.08 3.78 -2.91
CA SER A 86 -30.49 3.88 -3.32
C SER A 86 -30.68 4.60 -4.66
N GLU A 87 -29.70 5.36 -5.13
CA GLU A 87 -29.70 5.98 -6.46
C GLU A 87 -29.14 5.01 -7.52
N PRO A 88 -29.64 5.10 -8.78
CA PRO A 88 -29.07 4.32 -9.88
C PRO A 88 -27.58 4.59 -10.08
N LEU A 89 -26.79 3.54 -10.44
CA LEU A 89 -25.37 3.64 -10.69
C LEU A 89 -24.99 4.73 -11.70
N GLU A 90 -25.84 5.01 -12.68
CA GLU A 90 -25.63 6.07 -13.69
C GLU A 90 -25.53 7.48 -13.08
N LYS A 91 -25.96 7.66 -11.83
CA LYS A 91 -25.73 8.92 -11.10
C LYS A 91 -24.30 9.06 -10.61
N GLY A 92 -23.51 7.99 -10.69
CA GLY A 92 -22.11 7.91 -10.27
C GLY A 92 -21.96 7.35 -8.86
N MET A 93 -20.72 7.10 -8.50
CA MET A 93 -20.30 6.53 -7.22
C MET A 93 -19.45 7.54 -6.44
N ASN A 94 -19.35 7.34 -5.13
CA ASN A 94 -18.35 7.99 -4.29
C ASN A 94 -17.22 6.99 -4.07
N ILE A 95 -16.03 7.30 -4.57
CA ILE A 95 -14.91 6.36 -4.66
C ILE A 95 -13.77 6.80 -3.76
N LEU A 96 -13.31 5.93 -2.89
CA LEU A 96 -12.02 6.01 -2.22
C LEU A 96 -11.07 5.06 -2.96
N GLY A 97 -9.93 5.57 -3.42
CA GLY A 97 -8.93 4.75 -4.09
C GLY A 97 -7.58 4.95 -3.48
N ALA A 98 -6.84 3.86 -3.26
CA ALA A 98 -5.49 3.86 -2.69
C ALA A 98 -4.69 2.69 -3.28
N HIS A 99 -3.35 2.71 -3.10
CA HIS A 99 -2.54 1.55 -3.45
C HIS A 99 -2.12 0.75 -2.22
N ILE A 100 -1.74 -0.49 -2.44
CA ILE A 100 -1.36 -1.44 -1.39
C ILE A 100 0.00 -2.08 -1.60
N ASP A 101 0.64 -1.85 -2.75
CA ASP A 101 2.06 -2.10 -2.92
C ASP A 101 2.88 -1.03 -2.19
N SER A 102 4.11 -1.33 -1.87
CA SER A 102 5.05 -0.42 -1.20
C SER A 102 6.47 -0.71 -1.68
N PRO A 103 7.41 0.25 -1.56
CA PRO A 103 8.81 0.01 -1.86
C PRO A 103 9.35 -1.19 -1.10
N ARG A 104 10.04 -2.09 -1.79
CA ARG A 104 10.56 -3.36 -1.27
C ARG A 104 11.71 -3.89 -2.11
N ILE A 105 12.13 -5.11 -1.82
CA ILE A 105 13.12 -5.82 -2.64
C ILE A 105 12.55 -7.18 -3.01
N ASP A 106 12.46 -7.47 -4.32
CA ASP A 106 11.92 -8.72 -4.85
C ASP A 106 13.02 -9.76 -5.08
N VAL A 107 12.71 -11.02 -4.82
CA VAL A 107 13.58 -12.15 -5.15
C VAL A 107 13.50 -12.43 -6.66
N LYS A 108 14.66 -12.58 -7.33
CA LYS A 108 14.72 -12.95 -8.75
C LYS A 108 14.26 -14.39 -8.99
N GLN A 109 14.06 -14.76 -10.25
CA GLN A 109 13.51 -16.06 -10.66
C GLN A 109 14.50 -17.24 -10.58
N ASN A 110 15.81 -16.97 -10.50
CA ASN A 110 16.87 -17.97 -10.27
C ASN A 110 17.80 -17.44 -9.18
N PRO A 111 17.32 -17.34 -7.92
CA PRO A 111 17.96 -16.46 -6.95
C PRO A 111 19.05 -17.16 -6.12
N LEU A 112 18.93 -18.48 -5.90
CA LEU A 112 19.71 -19.17 -4.88
C LEU A 112 21.11 -19.52 -5.38
N TYR A 113 22.11 -18.97 -4.72
CA TYR A 113 23.52 -19.32 -4.98
C TYR A 113 24.34 -19.36 -3.69
N GLU A 114 25.49 -20.02 -3.75
CA GLU A 114 26.49 -20.05 -2.70
C GLU A 114 27.78 -19.37 -3.17
N ASN A 115 28.40 -18.58 -2.32
CA ASN A 115 29.71 -18.00 -2.55
C ASN A 115 30.49 -17.99 -1.24
N GLU A 116 31.69 -18.63 -1.22
CA GLU A 116 32.56 -18.72 -0.05
C GLU A 116 31.82 -19.19 1.23
N GLU A 117 31.07 -20.29 1.10
CA GLU A 117 30.28 -20.92 2.18
C GLU A 117 29.19 -20.00 2.78
N LEU A 118 28.72 -19.03 2.03
CA LEU A 118 27.54 -18.20 2.36
C LEU A 118 26.47 -18.38 1.27
N ALA A 119 25.26 -18.65 1.68
CA ALA A 119 24.10 -18.77 0.77
C ALA A 119 23.34 -17.46 0.68
N TYR A 120 22.99 -17.05 -0.54
CA TYR A 120 22.31 -15.81 -0.86
C TYR A 120 21.10 -16.04 -1.75
N LEU A 121 20.14 -15.10 -1.68
CA LEU A 121 19.13 -14.89 -2.73
C LEU A 121 19.48 -13.63 -3.52
N ASP A 122 19.64 -13.78 -4.84
CA ASP A 122 19.79 -12.67 -5.79
C ASP A 122 18.45 -11.92 -5.92
N THR A 123 18.51 -10.58 -5.96
CA THR A 123 17.33 -9.73 -5.81
C THR A 123 17.27 -8.58 -6.79
N HIS A 124 16.11 -7.93 -6.86
CA HIS A 124 15.88 -6.69 -7.57
C HIS A 124 15.03 -5.74 -6.70
N TYR A 125 15.48 -4.51 -6.50
CA TYR A 125 14.68 -3.54 -5.76
C TYR A 125 13.44 -3.10 -6.57
N TYR A 126 12.36 -2.78 -5.85
CA TYR A 126 11.07 -2.35 -6.36
C TYR A 126 10.80 -0.91 -5.90
N ALA A 127 10.36 -0.05 -6.84
CA ALA A 127 10.11 1.38 -6.62
C ALA A 127 11.38 2.25 -6.42
N GLY A 128 11.16 3.52 -6.09
CA GLY A 128 12.22 4.51 -5.87
C GLY A 128 12.75 4.50 -4.46
N ILE A 129 13.83 3.78 -4.18
CA ILE A 129 14.44 3.68 -2.85
C ILE A 129 15.83 4.32 -2.75
N LYS A 130 16.18 4.77 -1.56
CA LYS A 130 17.56 5.07 -1.19
C LYS A 130 18.22 3.79 -0.67
N LYS A 131 18.86 3.02 -1.55
CA LYS A 131 19.39 1.68 -1.26
C LYS A 131 20.20 1.59 0.03
N TYR A 132 20.94 2.64 0.40
CA TYR A 132 21.74 2.68 1.64
C TYR A 132 20.90 2.64 2.93
N GLN A 133 19.59 2.88 2.87
CA GLN A 133 18.69 2.74 4.02
C GLN A 133 18.26 1.30 4.27
N TRP A 134 18.42 0.40 3.27
CA TRP A 134 17.91 -0.96 3.27
C TRP A 134 18.92 -2.02 3.67
N VAL A 135 20.18 -1.64 3.88
CA VAL A 135 21.24 -2.54 4.36
C VAL A 135 21.32 -2.53 5.87
N THR A 136 21.86 -3.61 6.46
CA THR A 136 22.14 -3.76 7.91
C THR A 136 20.94 -3.67 8.84
N ILE A 137 19.73 -3.90 8.31
CA ILE A 137 18.51 -4.00 9.12
C ILE A 137 17.92 -5.42 9.01
N PRO A 138 17.20 -5.90 10.04
CA PRO A 138 16.51 -7.19 9.95
C PRO A 138 15.46 -7.16 8.86
N MET A 139 15.46 -8.19 8.02
CA MET A 139 14.51 -8.38 6.92
C MET A 139 13.71 -9.65 7.10
N ALA A 140 12.47 -9.64 6.63
CA ALA A 140 11.55 -10.75 6.54
C ALA A 140 11.33 -11.13 5.07
N LEU A 141 10.93 -12.38 4.82
CA LEU A 141 10.61 -12.90 3.49
C LEU A 141 9.14 -13.28 3.46
N HIS A 142 8.37 -12.64 2.60
CA HIS A 142 6.93 -12.83 2.41
C HIS A 142 6.60 -13.21 0.99
N GLY A 143 5.43 -13.79 0.76
CA GLY A 143 4.91 -14.02 -0.57
C GLY A 143 4.38 -15.41 -0.81
N VAL A 144 4.36 -15.83 -2.06
CA VAL A 144 3.80 -17.11 -2.49
C VAL A 144 4.71 -17.82 -3.46
N VAL A 145 4.63 -19.16 -3.43
CA VAL A 145 5.25 -20.05 -4.42
C VAL A 145 4.16 -20.88 -5.08
N ALA A 146 3.91 -20.66 -6.36
CA ALA A 146 2.95 -21.44 -7.13
C ALA A 146 3.66 -22.62 -7.81
N LYS A 147 3.35 -23.84 -7.35
CA LYS A 147 3.99 -25.07 -7.83
C LYS A 147 3.36 -25.57 -9.13
N LYS A 148 4.09 -26.39 -9.89
CA LYS A 148 3.63 -26.98 -11.16
C LYS A 148 2.37 -27.85 -11.03
N ASP A 149 2.11 -28.41 -9.87
CA ASP A 149 0.89 -29.21 -9.59
C ASP A 149 -0.35 -28.33 -9.25
N GLY A 150 -0.20 -27.00 -9.24
CA GLY A 150 -1.24 -26.05 -8.90
C GLY A 150 -1.32 -25.70 -7.41
N THR A 151 -0.50 -26.31 -6.56
CA THR A 151 -0.43 -25.95 -5.14
C THR A 151 0.21 -24.58 -4.99
N VAL A 152 -0.34 -23.74 -4.12
CA VAL A 152 0.25 -22.46 -3.73
C VAL A 152 0.70 -22.55 -2.28
N VAL A 153 1.97 -22.26 -2.03
CA VAL A 153 2.58 -22.22 -0.71
C VAL A 153 2.76 -20.78 -0.30
N ASN A 154 2.19 -20.40 0.84
CA ASN A 154 2.41 -19.08 1.45
C ASN A 154 3.73 -19.12 2.23
N VAL A 155 4.56 -18.10 2.03
CA VAL A 155 5.83 -17.88 2.73
C VAL A 155 5.70 -16.62 3.56
N ASN A 156 5.95 -16.74 4.86
CA ASN A 156 6.06 -15.63 5.80
C ASN A 156 7.08 -16.04 6.86
N ILE A 157 8.28 -15.46 6.79
CA ILE A 157 9.42 -15.78 7.64
C ILE A 157 10.05 -14.48 8.11
N GLY A 158 10.13 -14.26 9.41
CA GLY A 158 10.82 -13.11 10.01
C GLY A 158 9.94 -12.21 10.87
N ASP A 159 8.64 -12.45 10.94
CA ASP A 159 7.69 -11.63 11.71
C ASP A 159 7.36 -12.17 13.09
N LYS A 160 7.48 -13.48 13.29
CA LYS A 160 7.23 -14.10 14.60
C LYS A 160 8.50 -14.01 15.45
N GLU A 161 8.33 -14.01 16.75
CA GLU A 161 9.43 -13.88 17.71
C GLU A 161 10.49 -14.99 17.56
N ASP A 162 10.06 -16.21 17.19
CA ASP A 162 10.91 -17.38 17.01
C ASP A 162 11.41 -17.55 15.55
N ASP A 163 10.98 -16.70 14.62
CA ASP A 163 11.43 -16.77 13.23
C ASP A 163 12.87 -16.28 13.09
N PRO A 164 13.65 -16.88 12.19
CA PRO A 164 14.91 -16.26 11.77
C PRO A 164 14.63 -14.99 10.97
N VAL A 165 15.54 -14.03 11.03
CA VAL A 165 15.56 -12.84 10.17
C VAL A 165 16.72 -12.91 9.20
N PHE A 166 16.64 -12.12 8.13
CA PHE A 166 17.64 -12.03 7.07
C PHE A 166 18.29 -10.64 7.07
N VAL A 167 19.33 -10.45 6.25
CA VAL A 167 20.02 -9.16 6.18
C VAL A 167 20.69 -8.95 4.83
N PHE A 168 20.64 -7.73 4.33
CA PHE A 168 21.58 -7.23 3.32
C PHE A 168 22.81 -6.69 4.04
N THR A 169 23.97 -7.27 3.77
CA THR A 169 25.22 -6.84 4.43
C THR A 169 25.76 -5.54 3.84
N ASP A 170 26.53 -4.80 4.60
CA ASP A 170 27.30 -3.65 4.12
C ASP A 170 28.75 -3.76 4.58
N LEU A 171 29.62 -3.04 3.90
CA LEU A 171 31.04 -3.06 4.18
C LEU A 171 31.35 -2.32 5.49
N LEU A 172 32.20 -2.91 6.33
CA LEU A 172 32.62 -2.23 7.55
C LEU A 172 33.39 -0.95 7.24
N VAL A 173 33.24 0.07 8.08
CA VAL A 173 33.80 1.41 7.88
C VAL A 173 35.32 1.43 7.63
N HIS A 174 36.10 0.54 8.25
CA HIS A 174 37.55 0.49 8.11
C HIS A 174 38.05 0.02 6.74
N LEU A 175 37.17 -0.61 5.93
CA LEU A 175 37.47 -1.03 4.57
C LEU A 175 36.70 -0.21 3.53
N ALA A 176 35.84 0.73 3.96
CA ALA A 176 34.87 1.40 3.12
C ALA A 176 35.36 2.69 2.45
N SER A 177 36.63 3.04 2.48
CA SER A 177 37.13 4.32 1.96
C SER A 177 36.65 4.57 0.50
N ALA A 178 36.89 3.63 -0.40
CA ALA A 178 36.47 3.75 -1.79
C ALA A 178 34.92 3.73 -1.99
N GLN A 179 34.18 3.10 -1.08
CA GLN A 179 32.72 3.10 -1.08
C GLN A 179 32.20 4.48 -0.64
N MET A 180 32.77 5.07 0.40
CA MET A 180 32.35 6.36 0.94
C MET A 180 32.60 7.53 -0.02
N ASP A 181 33.56 7.40 -0.94
CA ASP A 181 33.83 8.40 -1.99
C ASP A 181 32.77 8.37 -3.13
N LYS A 182 31.87 7.37 -3.16
CA LYS A 182 30.80 7.28 -4.15
C LYS A 182 29.65 8.25 -3.83
N LYS A 183 28.90 8.63 -4.88
CA LYS A 183 27.63 9.34 -4.66
C LYS A 183 26.64 8.46 -3.89
N ALA A 184 25.79 9.06 -3.06
CA ALA A 184 24.78 8.34 -2.29
C ALA A 184 23.88 7.44 -3.16
N SER A 185 23.60 7.80 -4.40
CA SER A 185 22.82 6.98 -5.34
C SER A 185 23.51 5.69 -5.79
N THR A 186 24.85 5.62 -5.64
CA THR A 186 25.67 4.49 -6.09
C THR A 186 26.52 3.89 -4.95
N VAL A 187 26.40 4.39 -3.72
CA VAL A 187 27.14 3.87 -2.57
C VAL A 187 26.82 2.41 -2.28
N ILE A 188 25.55 2.04 -2.46
CA ILE A 188 25.09 0.66 -2.54
C ILE A 188 24.67 0.38 -3.99
N GLU A 189 25.32 -0.59 -4.61
CA GLU A 189 25.01 -1.04 -5.96
C GLU A 189 23.81 -2.00 -5.94
N GLY A 190 22.89 -1.91 -6.90
CA GLY A 190 21.71 -2.76 -6.94
C GLY A 190 22.02 -4.26 -6.97
N GLU A 191 23.06 -4.65 -7.75
CA GLU A 191 23.53 -6.04 -7.86
C GLU A 191 24.31 -6.54 -6.61
N LYS A 192 24.37 -5.74 -5.54
CA LYS A 192 24.94 -6.11 -4.23
C LYS A 192 23.92 -6.14 -3.11
N LEU A 193 22.65 -5.96 -3.47
CA LEU A 193 21.54 -6.16 -2.54
C LEU A 193 21.09 -7.62 -2.55
N ASP A 194 22.02 -8.55 -2.30
CA ASP A 194 21.69 -9.96 -2.18
C ASP A 194 21.46 -10.34 -0.73
N LEU A 195 20.35 -11.03 -0.50
CA LEU A 195 19.92 -11.38 0.84
C LEU A 195 20.71 -12.55 1.39
N LEU A 196 21.44 -12.34 2.47
CA LEU A 196 22.14 -13.41 3.16
C LEU A 196 21.13 -14.29 3.92
N ILE A 197 21.13 -15.60 3.59
CA ILE A 197 20.13 -16.55 4.12
C ILE A 197 20.71 -17.77 4.82
N GLY A 198 22.02 -18.01 4.73
CA GLY A 198 22.60 -19.17 5.40
C GLY A 198 24.13 -19.22 5.34
N SER A 199 24.73 -19.96 6.29
CA SER A 199 26.17 -20.20 6.38
C SER A 199 26.52 -21.58 6.94
N ARG A 200 25.52 -22.43 7.22
CA ARG A 200 25.75 -23.77 7.76
C ARG A 200 25.70 -24.79 6.64
N PRO A 201 26.78 -25.57 6.43
CA PRO A 201 26.75 -26.65 5.44
C PRO A 201 25.79 -27.78 5.89
N ILE A 202 25.28 -28.54 4.92
CA ILE A 202 24.53 -29.76 5.23
C ILE A 202 25.44 -30.77 5.94
N GLU A 203 24.88 -31.50 6.89
CA GLU A 203 25.62 -32.58 7.55
C GLU A 203 25.95 -33.66 6.52
N GLN A 204 27.26 -33.88 6.29
CA GLN A 204 27.71 -34.91 5.38
C GLN A 204 27.69 -36.28 6.05
N ASP A 205 27.20 -37.27 5.35
CA ASP A 205 27.40 -38.67 5.73
C ASP A 205 28.87 -39.04 5.42
N GLU A 206 29.69 -39.24 6.43
CA GLU A 206 31.14 -39.59 6.30
C GLU A 206 31.40 -40.84 5.41
N THR A 207 30.34 -41.56 5.00
CA THR A 207 30.41 -42.74 4.17
C THR A 207 30.34 -42.44 2.66
N LEU A 208 30.05 -41.18 2.22
CA LEU A 208 29.95 -40.78 0.84
C LEU A 208 31.19 -40.02 0.38
N GLU A 209 31.91 -40.54 -0.62
CA GLU A 209 33.13 -39.96 -1.19
C GLU A 209 32.93 -38.59 -1.93
N ASN A 210 31.73 -38.03 -2.02
CA ASN A 210 31.43 -36.79 -2.70
C ASN A 210 31.20 -35.65 -1.72
N THR A 211 32.20 -34.80 -1.56
CA THR A 211 32.06 -33.47 -1.00
C THR A 211 31.16 -32.62 -1.92
N GLU A 212 29.95 -32.32 -1.47
CA GLU A 212 29.04 -31.43 -2.20
C GLU A 212 29.67 -30.05 -2.32
N LYS A 213 29.83 -29.54 -3.55
CA LYS A 213 30.54 -28.29 -3.83
C LYS A 213 29.82 -27.07 -3.27
N GLU A 214 28.49 -27.13 -3.04
CA GLU A 214 27.63 -26.06 -2.52
C GLU A 214 26.86 -26.61 -1.32
N ALA A 215 27.59 -26.95 -0.25
CA ALA A 215 27.01 -27.63 0.91
C ALA A 215 26.07 -26.74 1.74
N VAL A 216 26.31 -25.42 1.76
CA VAL A 216 25.43 -24.46 2.44
C VAL A 216 24.13 -24.29 1.64
N LYS A 217 24.21 -24.14 0.32
CA LYS A 217 23.05 -24.12 -0.58
C LYS A 217 22.22 -25.39 -0.44
N ALA A 218 22.86 -26.55 -0.40
CA ALA A 218 22.19 -27.82 -0.20
C ALA A 218 21.41 -27.90 1.12
N ASN A 219 22.00 -27.35 2.21
CA ASN A 219 21.31 -27.26 3.50
C ASN A 219 20.09 -26.33 3.43
N VAL A 220 20.20 -25.17 2.79
CA VAL A 220 19.07 -24.24 2.58
C VAL A 220 17.96 -24.91 1.80
N LEU A 221 18.27 -25.62 0.69
CA LEU A 221 17.29 -26.38 -0.08
C LEU A 221 16.62 -27.49 0.75
N SER A 222 17.37 -28.17 1.61
CA SER A 222 16.81 -29.17 2.54
C SER A 222 15.81 -28.55 3.51
N ILE A 223 16.11 -27.37 4.03
CA ILE A 223 15.20 -26.59 4.91
C ILE A 223 13.95 -26.19 4.15
N LEU A 224 14.09 -25.59 2.97
CA LEU A 224 12.96 -25.18 2.12
C LEU A 224 12.06 -26.36 1.75
N LYS A 225 12.66 -27.53 1.42
CA LYS A 225 11.92 -28.74 1.15
C LYS A 225 11.15 -29.25 2.38
N THR A 226 11.79 -29.24 3.55
CA THR A 226 11.20 -29.77 4.78
C THR A 226 10.05 -28.94 5.31
N TYR A 227 10.20 -27.61 5.33
CA TYR A 227 9.22 -26.72 5.97
C TYR A 227 8.21 -26.13 4.99
N TYR A 228 8.58 -25.97 3.72
CA TYR A 228 7.75 -25.31 2.70
C TYR A 228 7.43 -26.21 1.50
N ALA A 229 7.91 -27.47 1.52
CA ALA A 229 7.78 -28.40 0.39
C ALA A 229 8.28 -27.81 -0.94
N MET A 230 9.25 -26.88 -0.92
CA MET A 230 9.83 -26.21 -2.07
C MET A 230 11.07 -26.91 -2.57
N GLU A 231 11.23 -26.90 -3.89
CA GLU A 231 12.46 -27.27 -4.58
C GLU A 231 13.05 -26.04 -5.30
N GLU A 232 14.30 -26.09 -5.73
CA GLU A 232 14.99 -24.94 -6.37
C GLU A 232 14.24 -24.44 -7.61
N ASP A 233 13.67 -25.33 -8.42
CA ASP A 233 12.91 -25.00 -9.63
C ASP A 233 11.61 -24.22 -9.34
N ASP A 234 11.06 -24.32 -8.12
CA ASP A 234 9.85 -23.63 -7.69
C ASP A 234 10.05 -22.11 -7.58
N PHE A 235 11.29 -21.61 -7.40
CA PHE A 235 11.57 -20.18 -7.42
C PHE A 235 11.18 -19.50 -8.73
N THR A 236 11.17 -20.22 -9.84
CA THR A 236 10.80 -19.69 -11.16
C THR A 236 9.35 -19.17 -11.21
N SER A 237 8.47 -19.71 -10.38
CA SER A 237 7.06 -19.32 -10.24
C SER A 237 6.73 -18.82 -8.82
N ALA A 238 7.71 -18.24 -8.15
CA ALA A 238 7.55 -17.57 -6.87
C ALA A 238 7.36 -16.07 -7.05
N GLU A 239 6.57 -15.48 -6.16
CA GLU A 239 6.50 -14.04 -5.92
C GLU A 239 6.90 -13.84 -4.46
N LEU A 240 8.19 -13.60 -4.23
CA LEU A 240 8.78 -13.44 -2.90
C LEU A 240 9.33 -12.03 -2.72
N GLU A 241 8.87 -11.39 -1.68
CA GLU A 241 9.15 -10.00 -1.33
C GLU A 241 9.93 -9.94 -0.02
N ILE A 242 11.00 -9.16 -0.02
CA ILE A 242 11.84 -8.92 1.14
C ILE A 242 11.46 -7.56 1.71
N VAL A 243 10.96 -7.58 2.93
CA VAL A 243 10.41 -6.43 3.66
C VAL A 243 11.07 -6.29 5.03
N PRO A 244 11.05 -5.11 5.67
CA PRO A 244 11.56 -4.96 7.02
C PRO A 244 10.88 -5.89 8.02
N ALA A 245 11.67 -6.64 8.78
CA ALA A 245 11.18 -7.48 9.87
C ALA A 245 10.79 -6.61 11.08
N GLY A 246 9.67 -6.93 11.69
CA GLY A 246 9.19 -6.25 12.89
C GLY A 246 7.82 -5.61 12.72
N LYS A 247 7.26 -5.14 13.85
CA LYS A 247 5.88 -4.67 13.94
C LYS A 247 5.80 -3.15 13.93
N ALA A 248 4.63 -2.65 13.55
CA ALA A 248 4.24 -1.25 13.74
C ALA A 248 4.28 -0.87 15.23
N ARG A 249 4.84 0.31 15.54
CA ARG A 249 5.01 0.79 16.91
C ARG A 249 4.57 2.23 17.08
N ASP A 250 4.11 2.53 18.30
CA ASP A 250 3.98 3.92 18.72
C ASP A 250 5.36 4.59 18.71
N CYS A 251 5.43 5.78 18.13
CA CYS A 251 6.63 6.58 17.99
C CYS A 251 6.53 7.89 18.78
N GLY A 252 7.65 8.34 19.33
CA GLY A 252 7.74 9.51 20.20
C GLY A 252 7.44 9.17 21.68
N LEU A 253 7.95 9.99 22.59
CA LEU A 253 7.75 9.81 24.04
C LEU A 253 6.26 9.94 24.44
N ASP A 254 5.52 10.76 23.72
CA ASP A 254 4.09 11.01 23.90
C ASP A 254 3.20 10.01 23.13
N ARG A 255 3.80 9.08 22.36
CA ARG A 255 3.10 8.08 21.57
C ARG A 255 2.11 8.65 20.55
N SER A 256 2.34 9.87 20.07
CA SER A 256 1.46 10.57 19.15
C SER A 256 1.60 10.16 17.69
N MET A 257 2.60 9.35 17.38
CA MET A 257 2.94 8.89 16.03
C MET A 257 3.00 7.37 15.94
N ILE A 258 2.98 6.86 14.72
CA ILE A 258 3.22 5.45 14.39
C ILE A 258 4.46 5.37 13.49
N MET A 259 5.36 4.45 13.80
CA MET A 259 6.51 4.08 12.99
C MET A 259 6.31 2.66 12.47
N ALA A 260 6.30 2.48 11.15
CA ALA A 260 6.07 1.20 10.50
C ALA A 260 6.61 1.17 9.08
N TYR A 261 6.73 -0.03 8.52
CA TYR A 261 6.98 -0.25 7.10
C TYR A 261 5.70 -0.09 6.30
N GLY A 262 5.80 0.51 5.11
CA GLY A 262 4.74 0.51 4.10
C GLY A 262 3.52 1.34 4.48
N GLN A 263 3.68 2.43 5.22
CA GLN A 263 2.60 3.39 5.46
C GLN A 263 2.22 4.17 4.20
N ASP A 264 3.13 4.29 3.26
CA ASP A 264 2.90 4.63 1.86
C ASP A 264 2.46 3.36 1.09
N ASP A 265 1.21 3.19 0.64
CA ASP A 265 0.05 4.04 0.92
C ASP A 265 -0.99 3.31 1.79
N ARG A 266 -0.54 2.30 2.56
CA ARG A 266 -1.44 1.49 3.41
C ARG A 266 -2.16 2.32 4.47
N VAL A 267 -1.63 3.49 4.83
CA VAL A 267 -2.34 4.39 5.75
C VAL A 267 -3.63 4.91 5.13
N CYS A 268 -3.62 5.28 3.86
CA CYS A 268 -4.83 5.70 3.14
C CYS A 268 -5.71 4.49 2.78
N ALA A 269 -5.11 3.37 2.41
CA ALA A 269 -5.81 2.14 2.06
C ALA A 269 -6.65 1.62 3.23
N PHE A 270 -6.06 1.43 4.41
CA PHE A 270 -6.78 0.88 5.56
C PHE A 270 -7.76 1.88 6.17
N THR A 271 -7.44 3.18 6.22
CA THR A 271 -8.42 4.19 6.68
C THR A 271 -9.61 4.31 5.72
N SER A 272 -9.40 4.17 4.41
CA SER A 272 -10.48 4.06 3.42
C SER A 272 -11.32 2.80 3.61
N LEU A 273 -10.68 1.67 3.87
CA LEU A 273 -11.36 0.40 4.16
C LEU A 273 -12.21 0.51 5.42
N PHE A 274 -11.67 1.03 6.52
CA PHE A 274 -12.44 1.21 7.77
C PHE A 274 -13.66 2.09 7.56
N ALA A 275 -13.50 3.22 6.86
CA ALA A 275 -14.62 4.08 6.51
C ALA A 275 -15.67 3.33 5.69
N MET A 276 -15.25 2.53 4.70
CA MET A 276 -16.15 1.76 3.83
C MET A 276 -16.92 0.68 4.57
N LEU A 277 -16.26 -0.06 5.46
CA LEU A 277 -16.89 -1.16 6.20
C LEU A 277 -17.97 -0.68 7.19
N GLU A 278 -17.86 0.55 7.68
CA GLU A 278 -18.83 1.15 8.60
C GLU A 278 -20.02 1.85 7.92
N MET A 279 -20.09 1.83 6.57
CA MET A 279 -21.25 2.39 5.87
C MET A 279 -22.50 1.54 6.09
N GLU A 280 -23.59 2.16 6.54
CA GLU A 280 -24.87 1.48 6.74
C GLU A 280 -25.86 1.80 5.61
N ASN A 281 -26.13 3.06 5.35
CA ASN A 281 -27.09 3.51 4.35
C ASN A 281 -26.43 4.56 3.46
N VAL A 282 -26.27 4.26 2.20
CA VAL A 282 -25.68 5.17 1.21
C VAL A 282 -26.69 5.55 0.15
N LYS A 283 -26.72 6.81 -0.23
CA LYS A 283 -27.56 7.32 -1.28
C LYS A 283 -26.96 7.03 -2.65
N ARG A 284 -25.74 7.46 -2.87
CA ARG A 284 -24.91 7.08 -4.01
C ARG A 284 -24.13 5.82 -3.62
N THR A 285 -23.90 4.94 -4.56
CA THR A 285 -23.05 3.76 -4.32
C THR A 285 -21.67 4.20 -3.82
N ALA A 286 -21.28 3.67 -2.67
CA ALA A 286 -19.93 3.84 -2.14
C ALA A 286 -19.01 2.78 -2.73
N CYS A 287 -17.78 3.17 -3.04
CA CYS A 287 -16.73 2.28 -3.54
C CYS A 287 -15.43 2.51 -2.81
N CYS A 288 -14.72 1.43 -2.47
CA CYS A 288 -13.33 1.45 -2.04
C CYS A 288 -12.54 0.55 -2.99
N ILE A 289 -11.55 1.12 -3.69
CA ILE A 289 -10.67 0.37 -4.60
C ILE A 289 -9.23 0.44 -4.10
N LEU A 290 -8.62 -0.72 -3.90
CA LEU A 290 -7.25 -0.89 -3.49
C LEU A 290 -6.49 -1.61 -4.60
N VAL A 291 -5.44 -0.97 -5.12
CA VAL A 291 -4.70 -1.41 -6.31
C VAL A 291 -3.24 -1.68 -6.03
N ASP A 292 -2.62 -2.44 -6.90
CA ASP A 292 -1.21 -2.80 -6.93
C ASP A 292 -0.44 -1.92 -7.95
N LYS A 293 0.87 -1.93 -7.87
CA LYS A 293 1.80 -1.36 -8.88
C LYS A 293 1.82 0.17 -9.02
N GLU A 294 1.25 0.92 -8.07
CA GLU A 294 1.35 2.37 -8.11
C GLU A 294 2.81 2.81 -8.16
N GLU A 295 3.63 2.25 -7.29
CA GLU A 295 5.04 2.53 -7.07
C GLU A 295 5.95 2.30 -8.31
N ILE A 296 5.45 1.60 -9.31
CA ILE A 296 6.14 1.32 -10.57
C ILE A 296 5.35 1.82 -11.80
N GLY A 297 4.39 2.75 -11.59
CA GLY A 297 3.66 3.45 -12.63
C GLY A 297 2.29 2.87 -12.97
N SER A 298 1.68 2.08 -12.10
CA SER A 298 0.31 1.54 -12.22
C SER A 298 0.05 0.69 -13.47
N VAL A 299 1.08 0.20 -14.14
CA VAL A 299 1.00 -0.60 -15.37
C VAL A 299 0.94 -2.08 -15.03
N GLY A 300 0.10 -2.83 -15.75
CA GLY A 300 -0.08 -4.26 -15.57
C GLY A 300 -1.51 -4.63 -15.14
N ALA A 301 -1.77 -5.93 -15.05
CA ALA A 301 -3.14 -6.45 -14.87
C ALA A 301 -3.78 -6.09 -13.51
N THR A 302 -2.98 -5.82 -12.49
CA THR A 302 -3.41 -5.51 -11.13
C THR A 302 -3.26 -4.02 -10.76
N GLY A 303 -2.57 -3.23 -11.61
CA GLY A 303 -2.43 -1.78 -11.46
C GLY A 303 -3.67 -1.02 -11.92
N MET A 304 -3.76 0.27 -11.56
CA MET A 304 -4.91 1.11 -11.87
C MET A 304 -5.14 1.30 -13.38
N HIS A 305 -4.11 1.18 -14.22
CA HIS A 305 -4.23 1.22 -15.67
C HIS A 305 -4.96 -0.01 -16.27
N SER A 306 -5.15 -1.08 -15.50
CA SER A 306 -5.89 -2.26 -15.95
C SER A 306 -7.38 -1.93 -16.15
N ARG A 307 -8.09 -2.80 -16.85
CA ARG A 307 -9.53 -2.68 -16.99
C ARG A 307 -10.31 -3.32 -15.83
N PHE A 308 -9.65 -3.72 -14.77
CA PHE A 308 -10.28 -4.36 -13.62
C PHE A 308 -11.47 -3.54 -13.09
N PHE A 309 -11.24 -2.25 -12.82
CA PHE A 309 -12.28 -1.38 -12.28
C PHE A 309 -13.44 -1.19 -13.26
N GLU A 310 -13.15 -0.88 -14.53
CA GLU A 310 -14.18 -0.70 -15.57
C GLU A 310 -15.01 -1.97 -15.76
N ASN A 311 -14.37 -3.15 -15.83
CA ASN A 311 -15.05 -4.43 -15.97
C ASN A 311 -15.94 -4.74 -14.75
N THR A 312 -15.45 -4.46 -13.53
CA THR A 312 -16.21 -4.66 -12.29
C THR A 312 -17.45 -3.76 -12.24
N VAL A 313 -17.33 -2.51 -12.67
CA VAL A 313 -18.47 -1.58 -12.77
C VAL A 313 -19.47 -2.05 -13.85
N ALA A 314 -18.97 -2.63 -14.95
CA ALA A 314 -19.86 -3.19 -15.99
C ALA A 314 -20.68 -4.38 -15.46
N GLU A 315 -20.07 -5.28 -14.71
CA GLU A 315 -20.78 -6.39 -14.04
C GLU A 315 -21.83 -5.86 -13.04
N LEU A 316 -21.48 -4.85 -12.21
CA LEU A 316 -22.44 -4.24 -11.30
C LEU A 316 -23.63 -3.61 -12.02
N VAL A 317 -23.41 -2.93 -13.14
CA VAL A 317 -24.48 -2.36 -13.97
C VAL A 317 -25.37 -3.47 -14.49
N ALA A 318 -24.79 -4.57 -14.98
CA ALA A 318 -25.55 -5.73 -15.46
C ALA A 318 -26.41 -6.36 -14.35
N LEU A 319 -25.84 -6.56 -13.16
CA LEU A 319 -26.52 -7.17 -12.00
C LEU A 319 -27.62 -6.28 -11.40
N THR A 320 -27.49 -4.94 -11.49
CA THR A 320 -28.45 -4.00 -10.90
C THR A 320 -29.55 -3.57 -11.87
N SER A 321 -29.22 -3.27 -13.13
CA SER A 321 -30.11 -2.58 -14.05
C SER A 321 -30.12 -3.12 -15.49
N GLY A 322 -29.45 -4.26 -15.72
CA GLY A 322 -29.28 -4.90 -17.01
C GLY A 322 -28.15 -4.33 -17.86
N GLU A 323 -27.65 -5.14 -18.78
CA GLU A 323 -26.50 -4.83 -19.63
C GLU A 323 -26.65 -3.53 -20.42
N SER A 324 -25.70 -2.63 -20.31
CA SER A 324 -25.67 -1.39 -21.08
C SER A 324 -24.32 -0.66 -20.96
N ASP A 325 -23.55 -0.61 -22.04
CA ASP A 325 -22.32 0.18 -22.16
C ASP A 325 -22.53 1.67 -21.79
N LEU A 326 -23.66 2.24 -22.19
CA LEU A 326 -23.93 3.65 -21.91
C LEU A 326 -24.14 3.91 -20.43
N LYS A 327 -24.76 2.97 -19.70
CA LYS A 327 -24.91 3.08 -18.24
C LYS A 327 -23.55 2.99 -17.54
N VAL A 328 -22.69 2.08 -17.97
CA VAL A 328 -21.30 1.98 -17.45
C VAL A 328 -20.55 3.30 -17.61
N ARG A 329 -20.56 3.87 -18.82
CA ARG A 329 -19.89 5.16 -19.11
C ARG A 329 -20.46 6.29 -18.25
N ARG A 330 -21.78 6.35 -18.08
CA ARG A 330 -22.43 7.36 -17.22
C ARG A 330 -22.07 7.17 -15.74
N ALA A 331 -22.06 5.92 -15.26
CA ALA A 331 -21.65 5.59 -13.90
C ALA A 331 -20.23 6.09 -13.63
N LEU A 332 -19.27 5.79 -14.50
CA LEU A 332 -17.89 6.23 -14.37
C LEU A 332 -17.77 7.76 -14.47
N GLN A 333 -18.35 8.37 -15.49
CA GLN A 333 -18.26 9.83 -15.72
C GLN A 333 -18.85 10.66 -14.58
N ASN A 334 -19.96 10.22 -14.01
CA ASN A 334 -20.67 10.94 -12.96
C ASN A 334 -20.14 10.64 -11.55
N SER A 335 -19.12 9.79 -11.44
CA SER A 335 -18.48 9.46 -10.14
C SER A 335 -17.61 10.59 -9.63
N LYS A 336 -17.37 10.55 -8.34
CA LYS A 336 -16.45 11.44 -7.62
C LYS A 336 -15.47 10.60 -6.84
N MET A 337 -14.20 11.00 -6.83
CA MET A 337 -13.13 10.21 -6.22
C MET A 337 -12.24 11.06 -5.33
N LEU A 338 -11.91 10.51 -4.17
CA LEU A 338 -10.69 10.83 -3.45
C LEU A 338 -9.65 9.78 -3.86
N SER A 339 -8.66 10.23 -4.63
CA SER A 339 -7.48 9.42 -4.97
C SER A 339 -6.53 9.54 -3.80
N SER A 340 -6.61 8.56 -2.91
CA SER A 340 -5.83 8.61 -1.69
C SER A 340 -4.41 8.15 -1.96
N ASP A 341 -3.46 8.97 -1.50
CA ASP A 341 -2.03 8.72 -1.56
C ASP A 341 -1.36 9.65 -0.54
N VAL A 342 -0.32 9.20 0.11
CA VAL A 342 0.38 9.95 1.15
C VAL A 342 0.97 11.26 0.62
N SER A 343 1.18 12.21 1.51
CA SER A 343 1.85 13.48 1.21
C SER A 343 3.14 13.60 2.01
N ALA A 344 4.18 14.16 1.41
CA ALA A 344 5.43 14.46 2.11
C ALA A 344 5.18 15.44 3.27
N ALA A 345 5.38 15.01 4.50
CA ALA A 345 5.28 15.87 5.67
C ALA A 345 6.43 16.89 5.70
N TYR A 346 6.14 18.12 6.10
CA TYR A 346 7.16 19.12 6.33
C TYR A 346 8.13 18.65 7.42
N ASP A 347 9.38 18.40 7.02
CA ASP A 347 10.46 18.06 7.92
C ASP A 347 11.34 19.30 8.16
N PRO A 348 11.39 19.83 9.42
CA PRO A 348 12.23 20.98 9.73
C PRO A 348 13.71 20.76 9.48
N MET A 349 14.20 19.51 9.48
CA MET A 349 15.59 19.17 9.20
C MET A 349 15.95 19.31 7.72
N TYR A 350 14.96 19.37 6.83
CA TYR A 350 15.08 19.49 5.37
C TYR A 350 14.19 20.62 4.85
N ALA A 351 14.06 21.70 5.62
CA ALA A 351 13.14 22.81 5.32
C ALA A 351 13.39 23.46 3.94
N GLU A 352 14.60 23.36 3.42
CA GLU A 352 15.03 23.96 2.15
C GLU A 352 14.34 23.37 0.91
N VAL A 353 13.80 22.14 0.98
CA VAL A 353 13.09 21.51 -0.15
C VAL A 353 11.57 21.76 -0.11
N PHE A 354 11.04 22.38 0.94
CA PHE A 354 9.61 22.65 1.10
C PHE A 354 9.26 24.13 0.88
N GLU A 355 8.08 24.39 0.31
CA GLU A 355 7.40 25.70 0.40
C GLU A 355 6.46 25.66 1.63
N LYS A 356 6.84 26.32 2.70
CA LYS A 356 6.21 26.21 4.01
C LYS A 356 4.71 26.54 4.03
N ARG A 357 4.22 27.44 3.14
CA ARG A 357 2.81 27.78 3.06
C ARG A 357 1.95 26.70 2.43
N SER A 358 2.58 25.86 1.60
CA SER A 358 1.93 24.80 0.81
C SER A 358 2.45 23.40 1.19
N ALA A 359 3.07 23.24 2.36
CA ALA A 359 3.52 21.93 2.84
C ALA A 359 2.48 21.29 3.78
N ALA A 360 2.45 19.97 3.85
CA ALA A 360 1.67 19.21 4.82
C ALA A 360 2.37 19.18 6.18
N PHE A 361 1.60 19.30 7.26
CA PHE A 361 2.13 19.32 8.64
C PHE A 361 1.43 18.26 9.49
N PHE A 362 2.18 17.60 10.35
CA PHE A 362 1.62 16.67 11.34
C PHE A 362 0.63 17.38 12.28
N GLY A 363 -0.44 16.66 12.60
CA GLY A 363 -1.48 17.15 13.48
C GLY A 363 -2.37 18.23 12.86
N ASN A 364 -2.39 18.37 11.53
CA ASN A 364 -3.28 19.31 10.84
C ASN A 364 -4.35 18.59 9.99
N GLY A 365 -4.46 17.28 10.13
CA GLY A 365 -5.52 16.47 9.55
C GLY A 365 -5.25 16.01 8.11
N LEU A 366 -6.33 15.59 7.45
CA LEU A 366 -6.34 15.06 6.09
C LEU A 366 -5.71 16.05 5.11
N VAL A 367 -4.77 15.59 4.28
CA VAL A 367 -4.10 16.41 3.27
C VAL A 367 -4.84 16.30 1.95
N PHE A 368 -5.04 17.42 1.27
CA PHE A 368 -5.49 17.48 -0.11
C PHE A 368 -4.40 18.11 -0.98
N ASN A 369 -4.11 17.47 -2.10
CA ASN A 369 -3.25 18.01 -3.13
C ASN A 369 -4.14 18.38 -4.33
N LYS A 370 -4.31 19.69 -4.58
CA LYS A 370 -5.10 20.17 -5.72
C LYS A 370 -4.54 19.60 -7.02
N PHE A 371 -3.23 19.46 -7.10
CA PHE A 371 -2.49 18.83 -8.17
C PHE A 371 -1.25 18.14 -7.61
N THR A 372 -0.81 17.13 -8.33
CA THR A 372 0.46 16.43 -8.17
C THR A 372 1.29 16.60 -9.44
N GLY A 373 2.16 15.69 -9.78
CA GLY A 373 2.97 15.77 -11.00
C GLY A 373 4.26 16.54 -10.81
N ALA A 374 5.09 16.57 -11.84
CA ALA A 374 6.41 17.16 -11.81
C ALA A 374 6.51 18.41 -12.68
N ARG A 375 7.43 19.32 -12.34
CA ARG A 375 7.72 20.55 -13.09
C ARG A 375 6.45 21.36 -13.34
N GLY A 376 6.04 21.64 -14.59
CA GLY A 376 4.81 22.34 -14.94
C GLY A 376 3.53 21.52 -14.76
N LYS A 377 3.36 20.78 -13.67
CA LYS A 377 2.21 19.91 -13.35
C LYS A 377 2.02 18.73 -14.32
N SER A 378 3.10 18.26 -14.95
CA SER A 378 3.02 17.14 -15.88
C SER A 378 2.56 15.87 -15.18
N GLY A 379 1.55 15.18 -15.74
CA GLY A 379 0.97 13.97 -15.18
C GLY A 379 0.00 14.19 -14.01
N SER A 380 -0.45 15.42 -13.78
CA SER A 380 -1.39 15.77 -12.72
C SER A 380 -2.84 15.73 -13.17
N SER A 381 -3.77 15.43 -12.25
CA SER A 381 -5.22 15.57 -12.45
C SER A 381 -5.71 17.02 -12.32
N ASP A 382 -5.07 17.90 -11.56
CA ASP A 382 -5.44 19.30 -11.26
C ASP A 382 -6.95 19.48 -10.98
N ALA A 383 -7.37 19.20 -9.76
CA ALA A 383 -8.78 19.14 -9.33
C ALA A 383 -9.56 20.45 -9.57
N ASN A 384 -10.83 20.32 -9.95
CA ASN A 384 -11.73 21.43 -10.20
C ASN A 384 -12.07 22.22 -8.93
N ALA A 385 -12.21 23.53 -9.08
CA ALA A 385 -12.51 24.44 -7.97
C ALA A 385 -13.86 24.16 -7.31
N GLU A 386 -14.88 23.82 -8.11
CA GLU A 386 -16.22 23.49 -7.66
C GLU A 386 -16.22 22.24 -6.78
N TYR A 387 -15.50 21.20 -7.19
CA TYR A 387 -15.37 19.97 -6.43
C TYR A 387 -14.64 20.20 -5.10
N ILE A 388 -13.56 20.99 -5.12
CA ILE A 388 -12.85 21.38 -3.90
C ILE A 388 -13.79 22.14 -2.95
N ALA A 389 -14.62 23.05 -3.45
CA ALA A 389 -15.55 23.82 -2.64
C ALA A 389 -16.62 22.91 -1.99
N GLU A 390 -17.12 21.91 -2.72
CA GLU A 390 -18.05 20.90 -2.20
C GLU A 390 -17.40 20.06 -1.08
N LEU A 391 -16.20 19.55 -1.31
CA LEU A 391 -15.43 18.79 -0.30
C LEU A 391 -15.22 19.61 0.98
N ARG A 392 -14.74 20.84 0.85
CA ARG A 392 -14.55 21.73 2.00
C ARG A 392 -15.82 21.89 2.83
N LYS A 393 -16.97 22.09 2.19
CA LYS A 393 -18.26 22.19 2.86
C LYS A 393 -18.59 20.92 3.65
N ILE A 394 -18.36 19.74 3.08
CA ILE A 394 -18.63 18.45 3.72
C ILE A 394 -17.75 18.27 4.93
N LEU A 395 -16.44 18.52 4.79
CA LEU A 395 -15.47 18.35 5.86
C LEU A 395 -15.75 19.32 7.02
N ASP A 396 -16.03 20.59 6.72
CA ASP A 396 -16.36 21.60 7.72
C ASP A 396 -17.62 21.23 8.53
N VAL A 397 -18.70 20.75 7.85
CA VAL A 397 -19.94 20.33 8.52
C VAL A 397 -19.74 19.08 9.39
N ASN A 398 -18.81 18.20 9.03
CA ASN A 398 -18.51 16.98 9.78
C ASN A 398 -17.34 17.14 10.78
N ASN A 399 -16.88 18.37 11.02
CA ASN A 399 -15.77 18.67 11.92
C ASN A 399 -14.51 17.83 11.64
N VAL A 400 -14.17 17.66 10.36
CA VAL A 400 -12.93 17.03 9.91
C VAL A 400 -11.88 18.11 9.72
N ALA A 401 -10.72 17.91 10.32
CA ALA A 401 -9.58 18.77 10.08
C ALA A 401 -8.88 18.38 8.78
N TYR A 402 -8.54 19.38 7.97
CA TYR A 402 -7.86 19.17 6.70
C TYR A 402 -6.92 20.31 6.34
N GLN A 403 -6.01 20.03 5.43
CA GLN A 403 -5.04 20.99 4.91
C GLN A 403 -4.85 20.80 3.40
N PHE A 404 -4.36 21.83 2.71
CA PHE A 404 -3.94 21.74 1.31
C PHE A 404 -2.43 21.84 1.22
N ALA A 405 -1.80 20.97 0.42
CA ALA A 405 -0.36 20.91 0.28
C ALA A 405 0.06 20.63 -1.16
N GLU A 406 1.35 20.77 -1.41
CA GLU A 406 2.08 20.35 -2.61
C GLU A 406 3.29 19.52 -2.17
N MET A 407 3.78 18.65 -3.04
CA MET A 407 4.98 17.87 -2.79
C MET A 407 6.23 18.72 -3.03
N GLY A 408 6.72 19.38 -1.98
CA GLY A 408 7.94 20.18 -2.04
C GLY A 408 7.80 21.52 -2.76
N LYS A 409 8.94 22.15 -3.03
CA LYS A 409 9.02 23.38 -3.85
C LYS A 409 8.81 23.09 -5.33
N VAL A 410 8.33 24.09 -6.07
CA VAL A 410 8.36 24.08 -7.54
C VAL A 410 9.77 23.73 -8.02
N ASP A 411 9.87 22.83 -8.98
CA ASP A 411 11.09 22.24 -9.54
C ASP A 411 11.88 21.29 -8.61
N ALA A 412 11.52 21.17 -7.34
CA ALA A 412 12.20 20.28 -6.39
C ALA A 412 11.45 18.97 -6.14
N GLY A 413 10.13 18.97 -6.23
CA GLY A 413 9.27 17.83 -5.98
C GLY A 413 8.30 17.55 -7.11
N GLY A 414 7.55 16.47 -6.95
CA GLY A 414 6.48 16.06 -7.86
C GLY A 414 6.53 14.56 -8.15
N GLY A 415 5.37 13.97 -8.30
CA GLY A 415 5.15 12.55 -8.63
C GLY A 415 3.77 12.37 -9.27
N GLY A 416 3.55 11.25 -9.93
CA GLY A 416 2.23 10.82 -10.37
C GLY A 416 1.53 10.08 -9.24
N THR A 417 0.21 9.98 -9.32
CA THR A 417 -0.65 9.16 -8.47
C THR A 417 -1.69 8.49 -9.36
N ILE A 418 -2.55 7.65 -8.80
CA ILE A 418 -3.63 7.02 -9.58
C ILE A 418 -4.71 8.03 -10.05
N ALA A 419 -4.71 9.26 -9.55
CA ALA A 419 -5.72 10.29 -9.83
C ALA A 419 -5.92 10.57 -11.33
N TYR A 420 -4.83 10.80 -12.09
CA TYR A 420 -4.91 11.10 -13.50
C TYR A 420 -5.47 9.93 -14.34
N ILE A 421 -5.32 8.70 -13.85
CA ILE A 421 -5.83 7.50 -14.51
C ILE A 421 -7.35 7.48 -14.42
N MET A 422 -7.89 7.72 -13.23
CA MET A 422 -9.33 7.75 -12.99
C MET A 422 -9.99 8.97 -13.63
N ALA A 423 -9.30 10.11 -13.66
CA ALA A 423 -9.78 11.30 -14.35
C ALA A 423 -10.01 11.10 -15.86
N LYS A 424 -9.40 10.08 -16.49
CA LYS A 424 -9.65 9.73 -17.91
C LYS A 424 -11.10 9.32 -18.19
N TYR A 425 -11.84 8.84 -17.17
CA TYR A 425 -13.26 8.55 -17.29
C TYR A 425 -14.16 9.79 -17.27
N GLY A 426 -13.59 10.98 -17.02
CA GLY A 426 -14.32 12.25 -16.94
C GLY A 426 -14.95 12.52 -15.59
N MET A 427 -14.61 11.74 -14.55
CA MET A 427 -15.07 11.96 -13.19
C MET A 427 -14.31 13.06 -12.46
N GLU A 428 -14.90 13.61 -11.41
CA GLU A 428 -14.23 14.53 -10.50
C GLU A 428 -13.25 13.78 -9.59
N VAL A 429 -11.96 14.15 -9.62
CA VAL A 429 -10.91 13.50 -8.83
C VAL A 429 -10.04 14.55 -8.14
N ILE A 430 -9.66 14.29 -6.89
CA ILE A 430 -8.64 15.05 -6.18
C ILE A 430 -7.76 14.06 -5.41
N ASP A 431 -6.47 14.40 -5.32
CA ASP A 431 -5.54 13.67 -4.46
C ASP A 431 -5.75 14.02 -3.00
N SER A 432 -5.82 13.03 -2.13
CA SER A 432 -5.98 13.21 -0.70
C SER A 432 -5.21 12.14 0.07
N GLY A 433 -4.72 12.43 1.27
CA GLY A 433 -4.02 11.41 2.04
C GLY A 433 -3.49 11.89 3.38
N VAL A 434 -2.54 11.15 3.91
CA VAL A 434 -1.93 11.40 5.21
C VAL A 434 -0.50 11.91 5.04
N ALA A 435 -0.10 12.86 5.88
CA ALA A 435 1.28 13.34 5.89
C ALA A 435 2.23 12.27 6.44
N VAL A 436 3.32 11.98 5.73
CA VAL A 436 4.31 10.94 6.08
C VAL A 436 5.72 11.54 6.11
N LEU A 437 6.49 11.23 7.14
CA LEU A 437 7.93 11.46 7.20
C LEU A 437 8.68 10.19 6.79
N SER A 438 9.86 10.38 6.19
CA SER A 438 10.72 9.28 5.71
C SER A 438 10.03 8.35 4.69
N MET A 439 9.15 8.91 3.84
CA MET A 439 8.48 8.19 2.74
C MET A 439 9.49 7.37 1.93
N HIS A 440 9.13 6.15 1.52
CA HIS A 440 9.96 5.15 0.84
C HIS A 440 11.17 4.61 1.63
N ALA A 441 11.34 4.98 2.90
CA ALA A 441 12.31 4.34 3.77
C ALA A 441 11.75 3.01 4.32
N PRO A 442 12.61 2.10 4.80
CA PRO A 442 12.15 0.87 5.47
C PRO A 442 11.21 1.11 6.66
N TRP A 443 11.33 2.28 7.28
CA TRP A 443 10.50 2.71 8.41
C TRP A 443 10.04 4.14 8.18
N GLU A 444 8.73 4.32 8.10
CA GLU A 444 8.04 5.57 7.87
C GLU A 444 7.31 6.03 9.12
N VAL A 445 7.00 7.33 9.23
CA VAL A 445 6.35 7.88 10.41
C VAL A 445 5.12 8.69 9.99
N THR A 446 3.97 8.41 10.65
CA THR A 446 2.72 9.15 10.50
C THR A 446 2.19 9.65 11.85
N SER A 447 1.36 10.68 11.83
CA SER A 447 0.67 11.18 13.02
C SER A 447 -0.63 10.42 13.26
N LYS A 448 -0.86 9.91 14.47
CA LYS A 448 -2.12 9.24 14.86
C LYS A 448 -3.35 10.13 14.68
N ALA A 449 -3.18 11.44 14.88
CA ALA A 449 -4.24 12.40 14.68
C ALA A 449 -4.63 12.52 13.20
N ASP A 450 -3.65 12.55 12.30
CA ASP A 450 -3.90 12.70 10.87
C ASP A 450 -4.52 11.42 10.28
N ILE A 451 -4.14 10.24 10.78
CA ILE A 451 -4.79 8.96 10.48
C ILE A 451 -6.28 8.98 10.87
N TYR A 452 -6.59 9.45 12.08
CA TYR A 452 -7.96 9.58 12.57
C TYR A 452 -8.79 10.59 11.76
N GLU A 453 -8.21 11.74 11.42
CA GLU A 453 -8.87 12.74 10.57
C GLU A 453 -9.09 12.23 9.14
N ALA A 454 -8.17 11.41 8.59
CA ALA A 454 -8.35 10.77 7.29
C ALA A 454 -9.54 9.80 7.33
N TYR A 455 -9.62 8.91 8.31
CA TYR A 455 -10.77 8.03 8.51
C TYR A 455 -12.10 8.81 8.58
N LYS A 456 -12.16 9.87 9.39
CA LYS A 456 -13.36 10.72 9.50
C LYS A 456 -13.72 11.39 8.17
N GLY A 457 -12.70 11.90 7.46
CA GLY A 457 -12.86 12.57 6.17
C GLY A 457 -13.40 11.63 5.10
N TYR A 458 -12.86 10.42 5.01
CA TYR A 458 -13.30 9.38 4.08
C TYR A 458 -14.73 8.93 4.38
N LYS A 459 -15.08 8.74 5.65
CA LYS A 459 -16.45 8.42 6.08
C LYS A 459 -17.44 9.54 5.70
N ALA A 460 -17.08 10.79 5.95
CA ALA A 460 -17.90 11.95 5.60
C ALA A 460 -18.11 12.05 4.06
N PHE A 461 -17.06 11.79 3.28
CA PHE A 461 -17.10 11.78 1.83
C PHE A 461 -18.06 10.70 1.29
N LEU A 462 -17.96 9.46 1.76
CA LEU A 462 -18.83 8.38 1.32
C LEU A 462 -20.32 8.62 1.61
N GLN A 463 -20.63 9.31 2.73
CA GLN A 463 -22.00 9.50 3.19
C GLN A 463 -22.71 10.72 2.59
N LYS A 464 -21.97 11.80 2.26
CA LYS A 464 -22.56 13.14 2.07
C LYS A 464 -22.41 13.73 0.67
N ILE A 465 -21.65 13.12 -0.25
CA ILE A 465 -21.52 13.58 -1.64
C ILE A 465 -22.57 13.00 -2.57
#